data_9963cf41c7d546525cd8f8844fb09bee
#
_entry.id   9963cf41c7d546525cd8f8844fb09bee
#
_cell.length_a   1.000
_cell.length_b   1.000
_cell.length_c   1.000
_cell.angle_alpha   90.00
_cell.angle_beta   90.00
_cell.angle_gamma   90.00
#
_symmetry.space_group_name_H-M   'P 1'
#
loop_
_entity.id
_entity.type
_entity.pdbx_description
1 polymer ?
#
loop_
_entity_poly.entity_id
_entity_poly.type
_entity_poly.pdbx_seq_one_letter_code
_entity_poly.pdbx_strand_id
1 'polypeptide(L)'
;MNGIVIVDKPQGWTSQDVTARLRRVYATRRIGHGGTLDPMATGVLPVFVGRATRGVEFFEHAEKTYETLLLLGRTTDTQDVTGATLAEKAVHLSPADIEKVLPRFRGDILQVPPMYSALKVNGKKLYELARKGQEVERQPRPITVFELTNLGFDGTRLSLRVKCSKGTYIRTLCQDIGDALGCGGCMEALRRVRAGEYDIEDAVPLEQLLESE
;
A
#
# COMPACT_ATOMS: atom_id res chain seq x y z
N MET A 1 12.91 14.90 -22.23
CA MET A 1 13.64 14.16 -21.17
C MET A 1 13.22 12.70 -21.19
N ASN A 2 14.11 11.75 -20.85
CA ASN A 2 13.82 10.32 -20.70
C ASN A 2 14.55 9.81 -19.46
N GLY A 3 13.88 9.11 -18.57
CA GLY A 3 14.49 8.57 -17.35
C GLY A 3 13.47 8.12 -16.33
N ILE A 4 13.97 7.79 -15.15
CA ILE A 4 13.15 7.42 -13.99
C ILE A 4 13.45 8.43 -12.90
N VAL A 5 12.40 8.94 -12.27
CA VAL A 5 12.49 9.84 -11.12
C VAL A 5 11.87 9.11 -9.94
N ILE A 6 12.61 9.01 -8.86
CA ILE A 6 12.12 8.38 -7.64
C ILE A 6 11.54 9.49 -6.76
N VAL A 7 10.24 9.45 -6.58
CA VAL A 7 9.51 10.49 -5.82
C VAL A 7 9.20 9.97 -4.43
N ASP A 8 9.52 10.74 -3.40
CA ASP A 8 8.91 10.56 -2.08
C ASP A 8 7.51 11.18 -2.14
N LYS A 9 6.50 10.30 -2.33
CA LYS A 9 5.11 10.74 -2.44
C LYS A 9 4.59 11.20 -1.08
N PRO A 10 4.13 12.44 -0.95
CA PRO A 10 3.52 12.89 0.30
C PRO A 10 2.12 12.31 0.49
N GLN A 11 1.62 12.39 1.73
CA GLN A 11 0.25 12.03 2.08
C GLN A 11 -0.77 12.94 1.38
N GLY A 12 -1.95 12.42 1.10
CA GLY A 12 -3.07 13.17 0.49
C GLY A 12 -3.05 13.22 -1.04
N TRP A 13 -1.94 12.83 -1.67
CA TRP A 13 -1.82 12.76 -3.13
C TRP A 13 -2.10 11.35 -3.65
N THR A 14 -2.83 11.25 -4.76
CA THR A 14 -2.86 9.99 -5.52
C THR A 14 -1.59 9.85 -6.37
N SER A 15 -1.21 8.63 -6.73
CA SER A 15 -0.09 8.41 -7.68
C SER A 15 -0.34 9.07 -9.05
N GLN A 16 -1.61 9.23 -9.44
CA GLN A 16 -2.00 9.91 -10.67
C GLN A 16 -1.83 11.43 -10.57
N ASP A 17 -2.13 12.03 -9.42
CA ASP A 17 -1.92 13.46 -9.21
C ASP A 17 -0.43 13.81 -9.31
N VAL A 18 0.45 12.98 -8.71
CA VAL A 18 1.90 13.11 -8.82
C VAL A 18 2.33 13.09 -10.30
N THR A 19 1.90 12.08 -11.06
CA THR A 19 2.26 12.00 -12.48
C THR A 19 1.67 13.15 -13.30
N ALA A 20 0.47 13.64 -12.95
CA ALA A 20 -0.17 14.77 -13.63
C ALA A 20 0.62 16.07 -13.42
N ARG A 21 1.12 16.30 -12.21
CA ARG A 21 1.97 17.48 -11.93
C ARG A 21 3.31 17.37 -12.62
N LEU A 22 3.97 16.23 -12.54
CA LEU A 22 5.28 16.03 -13.18
C LEU A 22 5.23 16.07 -14.72
N ARG A 23 4.05 15.90 -15.36
CA ARG A 23 3.89 16.19 -16.80
C ARG A 23 4.20 17.64 -17.15
N ARG A 24 3.89 18.57 -16.25
CA ARG A 24 4.20 20.01 -16.44
C ARG A 24 5.68 20.25 -16.24
N VAL A 25 6.23 19.80 -15.10
CA VAL A 25 7.66 19.93 -14.77
C VAL A 25 8.56 19.41 -15.92
N TYR A 26 8.27 18.25 -16.46
CA TYR A 26 9.08 17.63 -17.52
C TYR A 26 8.61 17.93 -18.95
N ALA A 27 7.61 18.81 -19.13
CA ALA A 27 7.05 19.18 -20.43
C ALA A 27 6.77 17.97 -21.34
N THR A 28 6.20 16.88 -20.78
CA THR A 28 5.93 15.63 -21.51
C THR A 28 4.59 15.03 -21.15
N ARG A 29 3.90 14.49 -22.17
CA ARG A 29 2.68 13.70 -21.95
C ARG A 29 2.95 12.22 -21.59
N ARG A 30 4.17 11.74 -21.92
CA ARG A 30 4.57 10.35 -21.65
C ARG A 30 5.15 10.25 -20.25
N ILE A 31 4.29 9.95 -19.28
CA ILE A 31 4.69 9.73 -17.90
C ILE A 31 3.80 8.65 -17.29
N GLY A 32 4.38 7.79 -16.46
CA GLY A 32 3.69 6.71 -15.75
C GLY A 32 4.40 6.40 -14.45
N HIS A 33 3.78 5.63 -13.56
CA HIS A 33 4.37 5.24 -12.27
C HIS A 33 4.47 3.71 -12.13
N GLY A 34 5.47 3.25 -11.39
CA GLY A 34 5.75 1.85 -11.09
C GLY A 34 5.04 1.36 -9.83
N GLY A 35 3.72 1.27 -9.88
CA GLY A 35 2.90 0.76 -8.77
C GLY A 35 2.21 1.86 -7.95
N THR A 36 0.90 1.70 -7.85
CA THR A 36 0.02 2.65 -7.14
C THR A 36 0.32 2.67 -5.65
N LEU A 37 0.28 3.87 -5.06
CA LEU A 37 0.14 4.12 -3.63
C LEU A 37 -1.21 4.79 -3.39
N ASP A 38 -1.90 4.36 -2.34
CA ASP A 38 -3.15 4.98 -1.90
C ASP A 38 -2.91 6.44 -1.46
N PRO A 39 -3.92 7.33 -1.42
CA PRO A 39 -3.74 8.72 -1.02
C PRO A 39 -3.11 8.89 0.36
N MET A 40 -3.49 8.04 1.33
CA MET A 40 -2.93 8.08 2.67
C MET A 40 -1.48 7.58 2.77
N ALA A 41 -1.05 6.75 1.80
CA ALA A 41 0.28 6.17 1.79
C ALA A 41 1.34 7.18 1.33
N THR A 42 2.55 7.03 1.84
CA THR A 42 3.72 7.86 1.51
C THR A 42 4.86 7.01 0.96
N GLY A 43 5.94 7.66 0.52
CA GLY A 43 7.21 7.02 0.21
C GLY A 43 7.46 6.77 -1.27
N VAL A 44 8.32 5.83 -1.56
CA VAL A 44 8.93 5.56 -2.85
C VAL A 44 7.89 5.34 -3.95
N LEU A 45 7.81 6.28 -4.90
CA LEU A 45 7.00 6.18 -6.11
C LEU A 45 7.91 6.37 -7.33
N PRO A 46 8.36 5.30 -8.01
CA PRO A 46 9.12 5.42 -9.25
C PRO A 46 8.22 5.98 -10.36
N VAL A 47 8.64 7.09 -10.95
CA VAL A 47 7.94 7.76 -12.05
C VAL A 47 8.81 7.68 -13.31
N PHE A 48 8.25 7.09 -14.34
CA PHE A 48 8.89 6.86 -15.62
C PHE A 48 8.53 7.99 -16.59
N VAL A 49 9.54 8.63 -17.17
CA VAL A 49 9.41 9.82 -18.02
C VAL A 49 9.83 9.50 -19.46
N GLY A 50 9.03 9.91 -20.42
CA GLY A 50 9.36 9.77 -21.85
C GLY A 50 9.43 8.31 -22.30
N ARG A 51 10.53 7.89 -22.94
CA ARG A 51 10.71 6.52 -23.43
C ARG A 51 10.80 5.49 -22.32
N ALA A 52 11.21 5.89 -21.13
CA ALA A 52 11.31 5.01 -19.96
C ALA A 52 9.94 4.42 -19.55
N THR A 53 8.81 5.03 -19.94
CA THR A 53 7.46 4.49 -19.67
C THR A 53 7.26 3.06 -20.19
N ARG A 54 8.05 2.61 -21.16
CA ARG A 54 8.05 1.20 -21.62
C ARG A 54 8.55 0.22 -20.57
N GLY A 55 9.31 0.70 -19.58
CA GLY A 55 9.82 -0.10 -18.47
C GLY A 55 8.82 -0.33 -17.34
N VAL A 56 7.70 0.40 -17.31
CA VAL A 56 6.69 0.30 -16.24
C VAL A 56 6.21 -1.13 -16.05
N GLU A 57 5.90 -1.83 -17.13
CA GLU A 57 5.39 -3.20 -17.11
C GLU A 57 6.37 -4.17 -16.44
N PHE A 58 7.66 -4.05 -16.74
CA PHE A 58 8.70 -4.87 -16.10
C PHE A 58 8.83 -4.55 -14.61
N PHE A 59 8.70 -3.28 -14.25
CA PHE A 59 8.82 -2.83 -12.86
C PHE A 59 7.61 -3.22 -11.99
N GLU A 60 6.43 -3.42 -12.58
CA GLU A 60 5.24 -3.87 -11.83
C GLU A 60 5.47 -5.18 -11.06
N HIS A 61 6.37 -6.04 -11.57
CA HIS A 61 6.71 -7.33 -10.95
C HIS A 61 7.71 -7.22 -9.79
N ALA A 62 8.35 -6.07 -9.62
CA ALA A 62 9.34 -5.88 -8.57
C ALA A 62 8.72 -6.04 -7.17
N GLU A 63 9.54 -6.55 -6.25
CA GLU A 63 9.19 -6.61 -4.82
C GLU A 63 9.06 -5.21 -4.22
N LYS A 64 8.27 -5.07 -3.17
CA LYS A 64 8.10 -3.81 -2.45
C LYS A 64 8.30 -4.06 -0.95
N THR A 65 8.89 -3.07 -0.28
CA THR A 65 9.02 -3.07 1.18
C THR A 65 8.26 -1.88 1.74
N TYR A 66 7.46 -2.17 2.74
CA TYR A 66 6.62 -1.18 3.42
C TYR A 66 6.91 -1.16 4.91
N GLU A 67 6.77 0.02 5.51
CA GLU A 67 6.53 0.19 6.93
C GLU A 67 5.08 0.61 7.12
N THR A 68 4.39 -0.06 8.03
CA THR A 68 2.98 0.17 8.30
C THR A 68 2.70 0.19 9.78
N LEU A 69 1.71 0.98 10.16
CA LEU A 69 1.16 1.02 11.51
C LEU A 69 -0.23 0.37 11.46
N LEU A 70 -0.37 -0.74 12.14
CA LEU A 70 -1.64 -1.45 12.32
C LEU A 70 -2.27 -0.98 13.64
N LEU A 71 -3.45 -0.36 13.54
CA LEU A 71 -4.31 -0.07 14.68
C LEU A 71 -5.16 -1.30 14.99
N LEU A 72 -4.95 -1.90 16.14
CA LEU A 72 -5.72 -3.03 16.66
C LEU A 72 -6.99 -2.55 17.38
N GLY A 73 -7.99 -3.42 17.42
CA GLY A 73 -9.24 -3.14 18.13
C GLY A 73 -10.27 -2.36 17.32
N ARG A 74 -9.97 -1.98 16.07
CA ARG A 74 -10.91 -1.27 15.17
C ARG A 74 -10.92 -1.89 13.79
N THR A 75 -12.11 -2.16 13.25
CA THR A 75 -12.29 -2.57 11.84
C THR A 75 -13.06 -1.52 11.07
N THR A 76 -12.71 -1.32 9.79
CA THR A 76 -13.33 -0.33 8.90
C THR A 76 -13.68 -0.94 7.56
N ASP A 77 -14.58 -0.32 6.82
CA ASP A 77 -15.01 -0.76 5.49
C ASP A 77 -13.92 -0.62 4.42
N THR A 78 -12.96 0.30 4.61
CA THR A 78 -11.80 0.49 3.72
C THR A 78 -10.57 -0.31 4.14
N GLN A 79 -10.60 -0.95 5.31
CA GLN A 79 -9.46 -1.64 5.95
C GLN A 79 -8.32 -0.69 6.37
N ASP A 80 -8.58 0.63 6.38
CA ASP A 80 -7.70 1.68 6.91
C ASP A 80 -8.50 2.68 7.75
N VAL A 81 -7.81 3.56 8.48
CA VAL A 81 -8.45 4.51 9.41
C VAL A 81 -9.32 5.58 8.75
N THR A 82 -9.28 5.70 7.40
CA THR A 82 -10.09 6.69 6.66
C THR A 82 -11.51 6.23 6.42
N GLY A 83 -11.79 4.93 6.58
CA GLY A 83 -13.10 4.33 6.39
C GLY A 83 -14.04 4.48 7.57
N ALA A 84 -15.32 4.14 7.34
CA ALA A 84 -16.32 4.06 8.37
C ALA A 84 -16.01 2.90 9.33
N THR A 85 -16.11 3.15 10.63
CA THR A 85 -15.90 2.11 11.65
C THR A 85 -17.06 1.10 11.60
N LEU A 86 -16.72 -0.17 11.44
CA LEU A 86 -17.65 -1.31 11.43
C LEU A 86 -17.76 -1.94 12.82
N ALA A 87 -16.64 -2.06 13.54
CA ALA A 87 -16.59 -2.61 14.88
C ALA A 87 -15.40 -2.07 15.66
N GLU A 88 -15.57 -2.03 16.98
CA GLU A 88 -14.51 -1.76 17.94
C GLU A 88 -14.51 -2.82 19.04
N LYS A 89 -13.31 -3.24 19.46
CA LYS A 89 -13.09 -4.23 20.51
C LYS A 89 -11.92 -3.78 21.39
N ALA A 90 -11.98 -4.09 22.67
CA ALA A 90 -10.85 -3.89 23.58
C ALA A 90 -9.66 -4.78 23.16
N VAL A 91 -8.46 -4.24 23.26
CA VAL A 91 -7.22 -4.95 22.95
C VAL A 91 -6.58 -5.42 24.26
N HIS A 92 -6.47 -6.73 24.43
CA HIS A 92 -5.84 -7.39 25.57
C HIS A 92 -4.79 -8.38 25.08
N LEU A 93 -3.72 -7.84 24.49
CA LEU A 93 -2.67 -8.63 23.86
C LEU A 93 -1.32 -8.35 24.53
N SER A 94 -0.52 -9.39 24.66
CA SER A 94 0.87 -9.30 25.02
C SER A 94 1.76 -9.30 23.77
N PRO A 95 3.02 -8.83 23.84
CA PRO A 95 3.97 -9.00 22.74
C PRO A 95 4.14 -10.45 22.27
N ALA A 96 4.00 -11.41 23.19
CA ALA A 96 4.10 -12.84 22.87
C ALA A 96 2.92 -13.33 22.00
N ASP A 97 1.72 -12.73 22.13
CA ASP A 97 0.58 -13.07 21.30
C ASP A 97 0.78 -12.60 19.85
N ILE A 98 1.37 -11.43 19.68
CA ILE A 98 1.78 -10.90 18.37
C ILE A 98 2.77 -11.87 17.70
N GLU A 99 3.85 -12.25 18.39
CA GLU A 99 4.90 -13.11 17.82
C GLU A 99 4.39 -14.52 17.47
N LYS A 100 3.34 -15.03 18.10
CA LYS A 100 2.70 -16.31 17.76
C LYS A 100 1.90 -16.24 16.46
N VAL A 101 1.33 -15.06 16.13
CA VAL A 101 0.44 -14.90 14.99
C VAL A 101 1.19 -14.53 13.71
N LEU A 102 2.19 -13.66 13.77
CA LEU A 102 2.90 -13.15 12.60
C LEU A 102 3.49 -14.24 11.68
N PRO A 103 4.03 -15.38 12.16
CA PRO A 103 4.54 -16.44 11.27
C PRO A 103 3.50 -16.99 10.28
N ARG A 104 2.20 -16.92 10.59
CA ARG A 104 1.12 -17.40 9.73
C ARG A 104 0.95 -16.56 8.46
N PHE A 105 1.50 -15.36 8.44
CA PHE A 105 1.41 -14.38 7.34
C PHE A 105 2.71 -14.26 6.56
N ARG A 106 3.68 -15.18 6.77
CA ARG A 106 4.93 -15.26 6.01
C ARG A 106 4.86 -16.34 4.95
N GLY A 107 5.60 -16.16 3.85
CA GLY A 107 5.62 -17.08 2.72
C GLY A 107 4.43 -16.88 1.78
N ASP A 108 4.04 -17.94 1.09
CA ASP A 108 2.94 -17.92 0.13
C ASP A 108 1.60 -18.03 0.87
N ILE A 109 0.76 -17.03 0.71
CA ILE A 109 -0.56 -16.96 1.32
C ILE A 109 -1.62 -16.55 0.29
N LEU A 110 -2.88 -16.83 0.60
CA LEU A 110 -4.02 -16.35 -0.17
C LEU A 110 -4.60 -15.10 0.49
N GLN A 111 -4.79 -14.05 -0.30
CA GLN A 111 -5.37 -12.80 0.16
C GLN A 111 -6.61 -12.45 -0.67
N VAL A 112 -7.71 -12.12 -0.02
CA VAL A 112 -8.91 -11.57 -0.69
C VAL A 112 -8.70 -10.07 -0.90
N PRO A 113 -8.63 -9.59 -2.16
CA PRO A 113 -8.41 -8.17 -2.43
C PRO A 113 -9.51 -7.29 -1.83
N PRO A 114 -9.20 -6.06 -1.36
CA PRO A 114 -10.22 -5.17 -0.82
C PRO A 114 -11.16 -4.65 -1.91
N MET A 115 -12.39 -4.29 -1.53
CA MET A 115 -13.34 -3.62 -2.44
C MET A 115 -12.80 -2.28 -2.94
N TYR A 116 -12.09 -1.55 -2.10
CA TYR A 116 -11.42 -0.29 -2.48
C TYR A 116 -10.09 -0.56 -3.17
N SER A 117 -10.15 -1.21 -4.36
CA SER A 117 -8.97 -1.50 -5.19
C SER A 117 -9.22 -1.18 -6.67
N ALA A 118 -8.13 -1.04 -7.43
CA ALA A 118 -8.19 -0.80 -8.88
C ALA A 118 -8.41 -2.08 -9.71
N LEU A 119 -8.57 -3.23 -9.06
CA LEU A 119 -8.89 -4.48 -9.72
C LEU A 119 -10.23 -4.39 -10.45
N LYS A 120 -10.30 -5.02 -11.62
CA LYS A 120 -11.53 -5.07 -12.41
C LYS A 120 -12.25 -6.40 -12.25
N VAL A 121 -13.55 -6.32 -12.01
CA VAL A 121 -14.49 -7.46 -12.08
C VAL A 121 -15.56 -7.08 -13.10
N ASN A 122 -15.78 -7.92 -14.10
CA ASN A 122 -16.71 -7.66 -15.20
C ASN A 122 -16.49 -6.29 -15.88
N GLY A 123 -15.22 -5.89 -16.08
CA GLY A 123 -14.84 -4.64 -16.73
C GLY A 123 -14.92 -3.37 -15.87
N LYS A 124 -15.50 -3.44 -14.66
CA LYS A 124 -15.62 -2.31 -13.72
C LYS A 124 -14.58 -2.43 -12.62
N LYS A 125 -14.01 -1.31 -12.19
CA LYS A 125 -13.06 -1.30 -11.07
C LYS A 125 -13.81 -1.49 -9.74
N LEU A 126 -13.24 -2.27 -8.83
CA LEU A 126 -13.87 -2.58 -7.54
C LEU A 126 -14.18 -1.32 -6.72
N TYR A 127 -13.28 -0.33 -6.69
CA TYR A 127 -13.54 0.92 -5.97
C TYR A 127 -14.73 1.72 -6.52
N GLU A 128 -15.04 1.59 -7.83
CA GLU A 128 -16.21 2.25 -8.44
C GLU A 128 -17.53 1.60 -7.99
N LEU A 129 -17.49 0.28 -7.75
CA LEU A 129 -18.61 -0.47 -7.20
C LEU A 129 -18.78 -0.17 -5.70
N ALA A 130 -17.68 -0.18 -4.94
CA ALA A 130 -17.67 0.13 -3.52
C ALA A 130 -18.28 1.51 -3.21
N ARG A 131 -17.91 2.56 -3.98
CA ARG A 131 -18.49 3.90 -3.85
C ARG A 131 -20.00 3.99 -4.12
N LYS A 132 -20.55 2.98 -4.78
CA LYS A 132 -21.99 2.85 -5.02
C LYS A 132 -22.67 1.95 -4.00
N GLY A 133 -21.97 1.53 -2.95
CA GLY A 133 -22.47 0.60 -1.95
C GLY A 133 -22.67 -0.83 -2.49
N GLN A 134 -22.07 -1.17 -3.63
CA GLN A 134 -22.17 -2.50 -4.23
C GLN A 134 -20.97 -3.33 -3.80
N GLU A 135 -21.23 -4.44 -3.14
CA GLU A 135 -20.25 -5.45 -2.83
C GLU A 135 -20.33 -6.59 -3.85
N VAL A 136 -19.17 -7.09 -4.29
CA VAL A 136 -19.06 -8.22 -5.20
C VAL A 136 -18.13 -9.27 -4.60
N GLU A 137 -18.38 -10.53 -4.92
CA GLU A 137 -17.51 -11.63 -4.53
C GLU A 137 -16.13 -11.45 -5.17
N ARG A 138 -15.09 -11.61 -4.37
CA ARG A 138 -13.68 -11.50 -4.78
C ARG A 138 -12.99 -12.81 -4.49
N GLN A 139 -12.37 -13.37 -5.51
CA GLN A 139 -11.60 -14.59 -5.36
C GLN A 139 -10.28 -14.33 -4.66
N PRO A 140 -9.86 -15.16 -3.71
CA PRO A 140 -8.54 -15.09 -3.10
C PRO A 140 -7.44 -15.17 -4.18
N ARG A 141 -6.38 -14.40 -4.01
CA ARG A 141 -5.24 -14.38 -4.93
C ARG A 141 -3.97 -14.76 -4.19
N PRO A 142 -3.08 -15.53 -4.82
CA PRO A 142 -1.80 -15.85 -4.24
C PRO A 142 -0.92 -14.60 -4.18
N ILE A 143 -0.31 -14.38 -3.03
CA ILE A 143 0.73 -13.38 -2.77
C ILE A 143 1.83 -14.03 -1.95
N THR A 144 3.03 -13.45 -1.98
CA THR A 144 4.15 -13.88 -1.15
C THR A 144 4.57 -12.75 -0.23
N VAL A 145 4.62 -13.02 1.06
CA VAL A 145 5.23 -12.15 2.07
C VAL A 145 6.62 -12.73 2.39
N PHE A 146 7.65 -12.13 1.82
CA PHE A 146 9.03 -12.59 1.96
C PHE A 146 9.57 -12.35 3.36
N GLU A 147 9.23 -11.17 3.93
CA GLU A 147 9.63 -10.77 5.28
C GLU A 147 8.46 -10.05 5.96
N LEU A 148 8.24 -10.38 7.23
CA LEU A 148 7.30 -9.69 8.11
C LEU A 148 7.94 -9.57 9.47
N THR A 149 8.28 -8.34 9.88
CA THR A 149 9.00 -8.04 11.11
C THR A 149 8.19 -7.11 11.99
N ASN A 150 8.08 -7.47 13.26
CA ASN A 150 7.55 -6.59 14.29
C ASN A 150 8.61 -5.54 14.65
N LEU A 151 8.30 -4.26 14.44
CA LEU A 151 9.16 -3.13 14.80
C LEU A 151 8.84 -2.54 16.17
N GLY A 152 7.66 -2.87 16.74
CA GLY A 152 7.24 -2.41 18.03
C GLY A 152 5.72 -2.55 18.23
N PHE A 153 5.32 -2.74 19.50
CA PHE A 153 3.91 -2.81 19.91
C PHE A 153 3.72 -1.99 21.19
N ASP A 154 2.76 -1.05 21.17
CA ASP A 154 2.47 -0.14 22.29
C ASP A 154 1.22 -0.50 23.12
N GLY A 155 0.61 -1.66 22.79
CA GLY A 155 -0.64 -2.12 23.43
C GLY A 155 -1.87 -2.00 22.51
N THR A 156 -1.85 -1.10 21.55
CA THR A 156 -2.93 -0.89 20.57
C THR A 156 -2.42 -0.73 19.14
N ARG A 157 -1.19 -0.28 18.96
CA ARG A 157 -0.55 -0.08 17.65
C ARG A 157 0.60 -1.04 17.48
N LEU A 158 0.61 -1.71 16.35
CA LEU A 158 1.65 -2.64 15.94
C LEU A 158 2.36 -2.09 14.71
N SER A 159 3.63 -1.73 14.88
CA SER A 159 4.50 -1.29 13.78
C SER A 159 5.11 -2.51 13.10
N LEU A 160 4.94 -2.60 11.78
CA LEU A 160 5.41 -3.73 10.99
C LEU A 160 6.25 -3.25 9.81
N ARG A 161 7.31 -4.01 9.48
CA ARG A 161 7.98 -3.95 8.18
C ARG A 161 7.61 -5.18 7.37
N VAL A 162 7.18 -4.96 6.13
CA VAL A 162 6.65 -6.00 5.23
C VAL A 162 7.38 -5.93 3.90
N LYS A 163 8.08 -6.99 3.52
CA LYS A 163 8.60 -7.20 2.16
C LYS A 163 7.71 -8.20 1.45
N CYS A 164 7.14 -7.83 0.30
CA CYS A 164 6.13 -8.65 -0.36
C CYS A 164 6.18 -8.57 -1.89
N SER A 165 5.51 -9.53 -2.51
CA SER A 165 5.30 -9.60 -3.95
C SER A 165 4.33 -8.52 -4.43
N LYS A 166 4.28 -8.32 -5.76
CA LYS A 166 3.26 -7.49 -6.40
C LYS A 166 1.84 -7.95 -6.02
N GLY A 167 0.90 -7.02 -6.01
CA GLY A 167 -0.51 -7.30 -5.78
C GLY A 167 -0.88 -7.51 -4.32
N THR A 168 0.08 -7.43 -3.40
CA THR A 168 -0.19 -7.49 -1.96
C THR A 168 -0.84 -6.18 -1.48
N TYR A 169 -1.97 -6.31 -0.79
CA TYR A 169 -2.67 -5.20 -0.14
C TYR A 169 -2.30 -5.17 1.34
N ILE A 170 -1.51 -4.17 1.74
CA ILE A 170 -1.09 -4.04 3.15
C ILE A 170 -2.28 -3.75 4.06
N ARG A 171 -3.30 -3.04 3.59
CA ARG A 171 -4.56 -2.83 4.32
C ARG A 171 -5.23 -4.16 4.68
N THR A 172 -5.33 -5.06 3.73
CA THR A 172 -5.91 -6.40 3.97
C THR A 172 -5.03 -7.23 4.90
N LEU A 173 -3.70 -7.17 4.73
CA LEU A 173 -2.77 -7.86 5.65
C LEU A 173 -2.94 -7.36 7.09
N CYS A 174 -3.10 -6.04 7.29
CA CYS A 174 -3.36 -5.47 8.62
C CYS A 174 -4.67 -5.97 9.21
N GLN A 175 -5.75 -6.00 8.43
CA GLN A 175 -7.03 -6.54 8.87
C GLN A 175 -6.92 -8.02 9.23
N ASP A 176 -6.34 -8.83 8.35
CA ASP A 176 -6.20 -10.28 8.55
C ASP A 176 -5.38 -10.61 9.80
N ILE A 177 -4.31 -9.84 10.08
CA ILE A 177 -3.53 -9.97 11.32
C ILE A 177 -4.40 -9.62 12.53
N GLY A 178 -5.14 -8.51 12.50
CA GLY A 178 -6.03 -8.09 13.58
C GLY A 178 -7.14 -9.11 13.86
N ASP A 179 -7.70 -9.71 12.81
CA ASP A 179 -8.71 -10.76 12.91
C ASP A 179 -8.12 -12.05 13.50
N ALA A 180 -6.91 -12.43 13.11
CA ALA A 180 -6.20 -13.58 13.68
C ALA A 180 -5.82 -13.39 15.15
N LEU A 181 -5.64 -12.14 15.59
CA LEU A 181 -5.43 -11.77 17.00
C LEU A 181 -6.76 -11.69 17.77
N GLY A 182 -7.92 -11.78 17.09
CA GLY A 182 -9.25 -11.81 17.70
C GLY A 182 -9.86 -10.45 18.04
N CYS A 183 -9.11 -9.37 17.93
CA CYS A 183 -9.58 -8.02 18.22
C CYS A 183 -9.98 -7.20 16.99
N GLY A 184 -9.65 -7.67 15.78
CA GLY A 184 -9.77 -6.87 14.57
C GLY A 184 -8.64 -5.85 14.43
N GLY A 185 -8.53 -5.24 13.25
CA GLY A 185 -7.53 -4.22 13.00
C GLY A 185 -7.75 -3.49 11.68
N CYS A 186 -7.15 -2.31 11.54
CA CYS A 186 -7.09 -1.56 10.29
C CYS A 186 -5.74 -0.84 10.15
N MET A 187 -5.36 -0.53 8.93
CA MET A 187 -4.12 0.18 8.66
C MET A 187 -4.24 1.66 9.05
N GLU A 188 -3.37 2.15 9.92
CA GLU A 188 -3.33 3.55 10.37
C GLU A 188 -2.36 4.39 9.52
N ALA A 189 -1.22 3.82 9.14
CA ALA A 189 -0.23 4.49 8.30
C ALA A 189 0.47 3.49 7.38
N LEU A 190 0.94 3.99 6.23
CA LEU A 190 1.69 3.21 5.27
C LEU A 190 2.77 4.07 4.61
N ARG A 191 4.02 3.59 4.66
CA ARG A 191 5.14 4.15 3.93
C ARG A 191 5.82 3.08 3.10
N ARG A 192 5.91 3.25 1.80
CA ARG A 192 6.72 2.39 0.95
C ARG A 192 8.17 2.84 1.03
N VAL A 193 9.02 2.05 1.69
CA VAL A 193 10.44 2.39 1.88
C VAL A 193 11.31 1.87 0.75
N ARG A 194 10.83 0.85 -0.01
CA ARG A 194 11.54 0.31 -1.17
C ARG A 194 10.59 -0.17 -2.26
N ALA A 195 10.99 0.01 -3.51
CA ALA A 195 10.30 -0.53 -4.68
C ALA A 195 11.33 -1.02 -5.70
N GLY A 196 11.46 -2.35 -5.88
CA GLY A 196 12.51 -2.96 -6.67
C GLY A 196 13.90 -2.59 -6.14
N GLU A 197 14.70 -2.00 -6.98
CA GLU A 197 16.06 -1.53 -6.66
C GLU A 197 16.11 -0.15 -5.98
N TYR A 198 15.00 0.61 -6.01
CA TYR A 198 14.96 1.97 -5.49
C TYR A 198 14.56 2.03 -4.03
N ASP A 199 15.37 2.70 -3.23
CA ASP A 199 15.16 2.92 -1.80
C ASP A 199 14.60 4.32 -1.51
N ILE A 200 14.15 4.55 -0.27
CA ILE A 200 13.62 5.86 0.15
C ILE A 200 14.72 6.93 0.14
N GLU A 201 15.99 6.54 0.33
CA GLU A 201 17.15 7.43 0.26
C GLU A 201 17.41 7.94 -1.15
N ASP A 202 16.95 7.24 -2.20
CA ASP A 202 17.01 7.67 -3.60
C ASP A 202 15.88 8.64 -3.96
N ALA A 203 14.88 8.80 -3.10
CA ALA A 203 13.66 9.51 -3.42
C ALA A 203 13.76 11.00 -3.14
N VAL A 204 13.30 11.80 -4.10
CA VAL A 204 13.22 13.26 -3.97
C VAL A 204 11.80 13.63 -3.52
N PRO A 205 11.65 14.49 -2.48
CA PRO A 205 10.34 15.01 -2.08
C PRO A 205 9.62 15.66 -3.26
N LEU A 206 8.32 15.39 -3.42
CA LEU A 206 7.53 15.92 -4.53
C LEU A 206 7.60 17.44 -4.59
N GLU A 207 7.56 18.13 -3.47
CA GLU A 207 7.61 19.60 -3.37
C GLU A 207 8.88 20.16 -4.03
N GLN A 208 10.02 19.54 -3.75
CA GLN A 208 11.31 19.95 -4.35
C GLN A 208 11.31 19.79 -5.88
N LEU A 209 10.64 18.76 -6.41
CA LEU A 209 10.51 18.59 -7.86
C LEU A 209 9.61 19.65 -8.49
N LEU A 210 8.60 20.13 -7.75
CA LEU A 210 7.67 21.15 -8.23
C LEU A 210 8.25 22.56 -8.19
N GLU A 211 9.23 22.83 -7.33
CA GLU A 211 9.97 24.12 -7.29
C GLU A 211 10.94 24.30 -8.46
N SER A 212 11.16 23.26 -9.23
CA SER A 212 12.08 23.28 -10.40
C SER A 212 11.36 23.72 -11.70
N GLU A 213 10.13 24.27 -11.60
CA GLU A 213 9.36 24.81 -12.73
C GLU A 213 9.87 26.18 -13.20
#